data_bf5b4eac8705ebcb1275c9d697a0590f
#
_entry.id   bf5b4eac8705ebcb1275c9d697a0590f
#
_cell.length_a   1.000
_cell.length_b   1.000
_cell.length_c   1.000
_cell.angle_alpha   90.00
_cell.angle_beta   90.00
_cell.angle_gamma   90.00
#
_symmetry.space_group_name_H-M   'P 1'
#
loop_
_entity.id
_entity.type
_entity.pdbx_description
1 polymer ?
#
loop_
_entity_poly.entity_id
_entity_poly.type
_entity_poly.pdbx_seq_one_letter_code
_entity_poly.pdbx_strand_id
1 'polypeptide(L)'
;AKITNSVISAIKKYGNGTGGSRLVTGTSNLHSKLESDIAKFKKTDDAIVFSSGYLASIGTISSIMNKDDIIFSDELNHACLIDGARLSRSKIVIYKHSNMKDLESKLKKFKTSNGKKMIISDSVFSMDGDIAPLDSIVKLSKKYECISMIDEAHATGILGDTGSGASEMFGVQDKIDICMGTLSKAIGSVGGYIAGSSDLIDYLKNRARSFIFDTSLPAGALTASIRAIKLIE
;
A
#
# COMPACT_ATOMS: atom_id res chain seq x y z
N ALA A 1 -13.74 20.50 12.22
CA ALA A 1 -13.93 21.82 11.59
C ALA A 1 -12.93 22.11 10.47
N LYS A 2 -11.59 21.99 10.69
CA LYS A 2 -10.58 22.34 9.67
C LYS A 2 -10.69 21.51 8.38
N ILE A 3 -10.84 20.19 8.50
CA ILE A 3 -10.98 19.29 7.34
C ILE A 3 -12.29 19.57 6.62
N THR A 4 -13.42 19.62 7.34
CA THR A 4 -14.76 19.85 6.78
C THR A 4 -14.84 21.13 5.95
N ASN A 5 -14.30 22.24 6.45
CA ASN A 5 -14.29 23.51 5.71
C ASN A 5 -13.49 23.44 4.41
N SER A 6 -12.36 22.74 4.43
CA SER A 6 -11.54 22.52 3.22
C SER A 6 -12.29 21.65 2.20
N VAL A 7 -12.99 20.61 2.65
CA VAL A 7 -13.82 19.75 1.78
C VAL A 7 -14.95 20.53 1.12
N ILE A 8 -15.68 21.35 1.89
CA ILE A 8 -16.75 22.21 1.35
C ILE A 8 -16.20 23.15 0.27
N SER A 9 -15.05 23.77 0.51
CA SER A 9 -14.40 24.66 -0.45
C SER A 9 -13.98 23.90 -1.71
N ALA A 10 -13.46 22.67 -1.57
CA ALA A 10 -13.08 21.84 -2.71
C ALA A 10 -14.30 21.44 -3.54
N ILE A 11 -15.39 21.01 -2.92
CA ILE A 11 -16.63 20.65 -3.63
C ILE A 11 -17.21 21.86 -4.39
N LYS A 12 -17.20 23.06 -3.78
CA LYS A 12 -17.64 24.29 -4.45
C LYS A 12 -16.79 24.62 -5.68
N LYS A 13 -15.48 24.33 -5.64
CA LYS A 13 -14.53 24.65 -6.71
C LYS A 13 -14.47 23.61 -7.82
N TYR A 14 -14.51 22.32 -7.47
CA TYR A 14 -14.24 21.22 -8.40
C TYR A 14 -15.47 20.36 -8.72
N GLY A 15 -16.58 20.56 -8.01
CA GLY A 15 -17.75 19.69 -8.09
C GLY A 15 -17.62 18.44 -7.22
N ASN A 16 -18.65 17.58 -7.28
CA ASN A 16 -18.78 16.41 -6.42
C ASN A 16 -18.17 15.13 -7.01
N GLY A 17 -18.02 15.04 -8.33
CA GLY A 17 -17.50 13.84 -9.02
C GLY A 17 -16.31 14.15 -9.90
N THR A 18 -15.67 13.10 -10.40
CA THR A 18 -14.50 13.21 -11.31
C THR A 18 -14.82 12.84 -12.75
N GLY A 19 -15.91 12.09 -12.98
CA GLY A 19 -16.44 11.77 -14.31
C GLY A 19 -15.59 10.79 -15.14
N GLY A 20 -14.52 10.24 -14.62
CA GLY A 20 -13.66 9.31 -15.37
C GLY A 20 -12.54 8.67 -14.56
N SER A 21 -11.85 7.74 -15.21
CA SER A 21 -10.64 7.12 -14.65
C SER A 21 -9.44 8.05 -14.71
N ARG A 22 -8.40 7.70 -13.93
CA ARG A 22 -7.18 8.51 -13.77
C ARG A 22 -6.48 8.83 -15.11
N LEU A 23 -6.42 7.88 -16.02
CA LEU A 23 -5.71 8.04 -17.30
C LEU A 23 -6.53 8.73 -18.39
N VAL A 24 -7.82 8.95 -18.17
CA VAL A 24 -8.70 9.57 -19.18
C VAL A 24 -9.02 11.02 -18.77
N THR A 25 -9.98 11.24 -17.90
CA THR A 25 -10.45 12.58 -17.52
C THR A 25 -10.48 12.80 -16.01
N GLY A 26 -10.26 11.75 -15.22
CA GLY A 26 -10.46 11.79 -13.76
C GLY A 26 -9.28 12.34 -12.96
N THR A 27 -8.14 12.63 -13.56
CA THR A 27 -6.99 13.20 -12.83
C THR A 27 -7.12 14.72 -12.68
N SER A 28 -6.93 15.19 -11.46
CA SER A 28 -6.86 16.61 -11.12
C SER A 28 -5.54 16.92 -10.40
N ASN A 29 -5.23 18.20 -10.23
CA ASN A 29 -4.09 18.65 -9.43
C ASN A 29 -4.14 18.19 -7.96
N LEU A 30 -5.34 17.89 -7.43
CA LEU A 30 -5.49 17.35 -6.08
C LEU A 30 -4.95 15.92 -5.96
N HIS A 31 -5.04 15.11 -7.02
CA HIS A 31 -4.45 13.77 -7.05
C HIS A 31 -2.92 13.87 -6.94
N SER A 32 -2.29 14.62 -7.82
CA SER A 32 -0.82 14.82 -7.79
C SER A 32 -0.33 15.42 -6.48
N LYS A 33 -1.12 16.34 -5.90
CA LYS A 33 -0.81 16.92 -4.59
C LYS A 33 -0.86 15.87 -3.48
N LEU A 34 -1.91 15.04 -3.44
CA LEU A 34 -2.06 13.97 -2.45
C LEU A 34 -0.95 12.93 -2.59
N GLU A 35 -0.65 12.50 -3.81
CA GLU A 35 0.42 11.54 -4.10
C GLU A 35 1.78 12.07 -3.64
N SER A 36 2.10 13.33 -3.94
CA SER A 36 3.32 13.99 -3.44
C SER A 36 3.35 14.10 -1.91
N ASP A 37 2.22 14.39 -1.25
CA ASP A 37 2.16 14.47 0.22
C ASP A 37 2.34 13.08 0.84
N ILE A 38 1.75 12.02 0.27
CA ILE A 38 1.93 10.63 0.72
C ILE A 38 3.39 10.21 0.56
N ALA A 39 4.01 10.45 -0.60
CA ALA A 39 5.41 10.10 -0.84
C ALA A 39 6.35 10.73 0.21
N LYS A 40 6.16 12.01 0.52
CA LYS A 40 6.91 12.70 1.60
C LYS A 40 6.66 12.06 2.96
N PHE A 41 5.39 11.86 3.30
CA PHE A 41 4.98 11.29 4.59
C PHE A 41 5.54 9.88 4.81
N LYS A 42 5.63 9.09 3.73
CA LYS A 42 6.19 7.72 3.76
C LYS A 42 7.69 7.67 3.52
N LYS A 43 8.33 8.79 3.19
CA LYS A 43 9.77 8.89 2.84
C LYS A 43 10.14 7.98 1.67
N THR A 44 9.29 7.98 0.63
CA THR A 44 9.50 7.26 -0.63
C THR A 44 9.66 8.22 -1.80
N ASP A 45 10.11 7.71 -2.95
CA ASP A 45 10.33 8.56 -4.13
C ASP A 45 9.02 9.06 -4.73
N ASP A 46 7.97 8.20 -4.77
CA ASP A 46 6.68 8.54 -5.36
C ASP A 46 5.55 7.74 -4.69
N ALA A 47 4.31 8.09 -4.99
CA ALA A 47 3.12 7.38 -4.56
C ALA A 47 2.01 7.43 -5.61
N ILE A 48 1.08 6.48 -5.56
CA ILE A 48 -0.10 6.40 -6.43
C ILE A 48 -1.35 6.12 -5.58
N VAL A 49 -2.44 6.83 -5.87
CA VAL A 49 -3.70 6.74 -5.13
C VAL A 49 -4.75 5.93 -5.91
N PHE A 50 -5.41 5.02 -5.21
CA PHE A 50 -6.52 4.18 -5.66
C PHE A 50 -7.82 4.57 -4.94
N SER A 51 -8.96 4.12 -5.45
CA SER A 51 -10.26 4.41 -4.84
C SER A 51 -10.50 3.65 -3.52
N SER A 52 -9.72 2.61 -3.21
CA SER A 52 -9.70 1.95 -1.90
C SER A 52 -8.38 1.24 -1.63
N GLY A 53 -8.10 0.94 -0.35
CA GLY A 53 -6.96 0.10 0.03
C GLY A 53 -7.05 -1.31 -0.56
N TYR A 54 -8.26 -1.87 -0.64
CA TYR A 54 -8.47 -3.17 -1.28
C TYR A 54 -8.02 -3.16 -2.74
N LEU A 55 -8.44 -2.15 -3.52
CA LEU A 55 -8.05 -1.99 -4.93
C LEU A 55 -6.56 -1.68 -5.11
N ALA A 56 -5.95 -0.96 -4.17
CA ALA A 56 -4.51 -0.75 -4.15
C ALA A 56 -3.74 -2.07 -4.02
N SER A 57 -4.12 -2.93 -3.07
CA SER A 57 -3.47 -4.22 -2.86
C SER A 57 -3.66 -5.18 -4.04
N ILE A 58 -4.90 -5.42 -4.48
CA ILE A 58 -5.15 -6.38 -5.55
C ILE A 58 -4.54 -5.93 -6.89
N GLY A 59 -4.60 -4.64 -7.19
CA GLY A 59 -4.02 -4.09 -8.42
C GLY A 59 -2.50 -4.21 -8.43
N THR A 60 -1.86 -3.91 -7.31
CA THR A 60 -0.40 -3.96 -7.18
C THR A 60 0.11 -5.39 -7.29
N ILE A 61 -0.38 -6.30 -6.44
CA ILE A 61 0.11 -7.68 -6.42
C ILE A 61 -0.13 -8.37 -7.76
N SER A 62 -1.34 -8.25 -8.32
CA SER A 62 -1.70 -8.92 -9.58
C SER A 62 -1.02 -8.33 -10.82
N SER A 63 -0.48 -7.10 -10.74
CA SER A 63 0.28 -6.52 -11.85
C SER A 63 1.78 -6.86 -11.82
N ILE A 64 2.34 -7.05 -10.63
CA ILE A 64 3.78 -7.34 -10.44
C ILE A 64 4.07 -8.84 -10.54
N MET A 65 3.20 -9.65 -9.94
CA MET A 65 3.38 -11.10 -9.81
C MET A 65 2.57 -11.87 -10.83
N ASN A 66 3.04 -13.05 -11.24
CA ASN A 66 2.39 -13.91 -12.23
C ASN A 66 2.53 -15.39 -11.85
N LYS A 67 2.03 -16.30 -12.71
CA LYS A 67 1.98 -17.75 -12.47
C LYS A 67 3.34 -18.43 -12.22
N ASP A 68 4.42 -17.83 -12.67
CA ASP A 68 5.78 -18.38 -12.55
C ASP A 68 6.49 -17.88 -11.29
N ASP A 69 5.83 -16.98 -10.52
CA ASP A 69 6.35 -16.31 -9.35
C ASP A 69 5.84 -16.97 -8.04
N ILE A 70 6.42 -16.58 -6.91
CA ILE A 70 6.08 -17.12 -5.59
C ILE A 70 5.80 -15.99 -4.61
N ILE A 71 4.67 -16.11 -3.89
CA ILE A 71 4.28 -15.17 -2.84
C ILE A 71 4.30 -15.91 -1.50
N PHE A 72 5.06 -15.36 -0.54
CA PHE A 72 5.06 -15.78 0.86
C PHE A 72 4.11 -14.88 1.65
N SER A 73 3.04 -15.46 2.17
CA SER A 73 1.97 -14.73 2.86
C SER A 73 1.87 -15.15 4.32
N ASP A 74 1.76 -14.19 5.23
CA ASP A 74 1.37 -14.49 6.61
C ASP A 74 -0.03 -15.12 6.62
N GLU A 75 -0.26 -16.09 7.51
CA GLU A 75 -1.54 -16.81 7.57
C GLU A 75 -2.72 -15.94 8.04
N LEU A 76 -2.45 -14.82 8.73
CA LEU A 76 -3.45 -13.88 9.21
C LEU A 76 -3.59 -12.61 8.37
N ASN A 77 -2.95 -12.55 7.21
CA ASN A 77 -3.05 -11.40 6.32
C ASN A 77 -4.51 -11.05 5.97
N HIS A 78 -4.75 -9.75 5.83
CA HIS A 78 -6.03 -9.21 5.40
C HIS A 78 -6.46 -9.75 4.03
N ALA A 79 -7.76 -9.88 3.81
CA ALA A 79 -8.35 -10.42 2.58
C ALA A 79 -7.83 -9.76 1.29
N CYS A 80 -7.54 -8.46 1.30
CA CYS A 80 -7.00 -7.77 0.13
C CYS A 80 -5.64 -8.29 -0.35
N LEU A 81 -4.76 -8.69 0.58
CA LEU A 81 -3.46 -9.30 0.27
C LEU A 81 -3.66 -10.73 -0.26
N ILE A 82 -4.56 -11.50 0.38
CA ILE A 82 -4.91 -12.87 -0.04
C ILE A 82 -5.50 -12.87 -1.45
N ASP A 83 -6.45 -11.99 -1.72
CA ASP A 83 -7.12 -11.93 -3.01
C ASP A 83 -6.20 -11.39 -4.11
N GLY A 84 -5.33 -10.42 -3.79
CA GLY A 84 -4.27 -9.97 -4.70
C GLY A 84 -3.32 -11.11 -5.07
N ALA A 85 -2.90 -11.91 -4.10
CA ALA A 85 -2.06 -13.08 -4.33
C ALA A 85 -2.78 -14.14 -5.21
N ARG A 86 -4.05 -14.41 -4.97
CA ARG A 86 -4.85 -15.32 -5.81
C ARG A 86 -5.00 -14.82 -7.25
N LEU A 87 -5.31 -13.53 -7.42
CA LEU A 87 -5.47 -12.92 -8.74
C LEU A 87 -4.18 -12.92 -9.55
N SER A 88 -3.02 -12.86 -8.93
CA SER A 88 -1.72 -12.97 -9.61
C SER A 88 -1.47 -14.35 -10.24
N ARG A 89 -2.19 -15.38 -9.78
CA ARG A 89 -1.99 -16.81 -10.12
C ARG A 89 -0.63 -17.36 -9.71
N SER A 90 0.11 -16.63 -8.88
CA SER A 90 1.41 -17.08 -8.34
C SER A 90 1.24 -18.26 -7.40
N LYS A 91 2.33 -18.99 -7.18
CA LYS A 91 2.38 -19.99 -6.11
C LYS A 91 2.34 -19.29 -4.76
N ILE A 92 1.31 -19.54 -3.96
CA ILE A 92 1.17 -18.96 -2.62
C ILE A 92 1.73 -19.95 -1.60
N VAL A 93 2.65 -19.46 -0.77
CA VAL A 93 3.28 -20.21 0.33
C VAL A 93 2.92 -19.49 1.64
N ILE A 94 1.97 -20.04 2.37
CA ILE A 94 1.53 -19.47 3.65
C ILE A 94 2.55 -19.84 4.74
N TYR A 95 3.02 -18.86 5.52
CA TYR A 95 3.83 -19.09 6.71
C TYR A 95 3.03 -18.79 7.97
N LYS A 96 3.41 -19.44 9.09
CA LYS A 96 2.77 -19.27 10.39
C LYS A 96 2.90 -17.83 10.86
N HIS A 97 1.83 -17.31 11.42
CA HIS A 97 1.70 -15.93 11.84
C HIS A 97 2.93 -15.43 12.63
N SER A 98 3.50 -14.34 12.13
CA SER A 98 4.68 -13.65 12.71
C SER A 98 5.88 -14.57 13.00
N ASN A 99 5.92 -15.79 12.43
CA ASN A 99 6.96 -16.77 12.66
C ASN A 99 8.09 -16.71 11.61
N MET A 100 9.12 -15.94 11.91
CA MET A 100 10.25 -15.73 11.00
C MET A 100 11.10 -16.97 10.77
N LYS A 101 11.12 -17.94 11.69
CA LYS A 101 11.79 -19.24 11.47
C LYS A 101 11.04 -20.09 10.45
N ASP A 102 9.72 -20.10 10.51
CA ASP A 102 8.88 -20.77 9.51
C ASP A 102 8.98 -20.11 8.15
N LEU A 103 8.92 -18.77 8.10
CA LEU A 103 9.14 -18.00 6.86
C LEU A 103 10.51 -18.33 6.25
N GLU A 104 11.59 -18.28 7.03
CA GLU A 104 12.93 -18.57 6.52
C GLU A 104 13.05 -20.02 6.03
N SER A 105 12.48 -20.98 6.73
CA SER A 105 12.44 -22.39 6.30
C SER A 105 11.78 -22.56 4.93
N LYS A 106 10.69 -21.81 4.69
CA LYS A 106 9.99 -21.81 3.41
C LYS A 106 10.77 -21.10 2.31
N LEU A 107 11.37 -19.95 2.61
CA LEU A 107 12.22 -19.21 1.67
C LEU A 107 13.41 -20.08 1.19
N LYS A 108 14.05 -20.85 2.08
CA LYS A 108 15.14 -21.77 1.74
C LYS A 108 14.74 -22.80 0.67
N LYS A 109 13.50 -23.32 0.72
CA LYS A 109 13.02 -24.34 -0.23
C LYS A 109 12.87 -23.78 -1.66
N PHE A 110 12.73 -22.46 -1.81
CA PHE A 110 12.55 -21.80 -3.09
C PHE A 110 13.71 -20.86 -3.47
N LYS A 111 14.88 -21.05 -2.83
CA LYS A 111 16.05 -20.18 -3.08
C LYS A 111 16.49 -20.18 -4.55
N THR A 112 16.40 -21.34 -5.21
CA THR A 112 16.82 -21.53 -6.61
C THR A 112 15.68 -21.38 -7.63
N SER A 113 14.53 -20.87 -7.21
CA SER A 113 13.42 -20.60 -8.13
C SER A 113 13.79 -19.45 -9.09
N ASN A 114 13.50 -19.62 -10.38
CA ASN A 114 13.77 -18.62 -11.42
C ASN A 114 12.75 -17.47 -11.45
N GLY A 115 11.59 -17.63 -10.84
CA GLY A 115 10.55 -16.58 -10.75
C GLY A 115 10.85 -15.55 -9.68
N LYS A 116 10.15 -14.41 -9.76
CA LYS A 116 10.19 -13.41 -8.69
C LYS A 116 9.65 -14.01 -7.40
N LYS A 117 10.12 -13.48 -6.28
CA LYS A 117 9.62 -13.83 -4.94
C LYS A 117 9.12 -12.56 -4.26
N MET A 118 7.98 -12.65 -3.60
CA MET A 118 7.41 -11.54 -2.82
C MET A 118 7.03 -12.02 -1.42
N ILE A 119 7.34 -11.25 -0.41
CA ILE A 119 6.80 -11.42 0.96
C ILE A 119 5.74 -10.37 1.17
N ILE A 120 4.53 -10.79 1.55
CA ILE A 120 3.42 -9.90 1.88
C ILE A 120 3.01 -10.07 3.34
N SER A 121 2.79 -8.96 4.04
CA SER A 121 2.33 -8.96 5.44
C SER A 121 1.57 -7.70 5.77
N ASP A 122 0.52 -7.81 6.59
CA ASP A 122 0.06 -6.67 7.38
C ASP A 122 1.17 -6.23 8.34
N SER A 123 1.26 -4.95 8.64
CA SER A 123 2.15 -4.42 9.68
C SER A 123 1.51 -4.48 11.06
N VAL A 124 0.19 -4.25 11.12
CA VAL A 124 -0.66 -4.40 12.30
C VAL A 124 -1.86 -5.24 11.90
N PHE A 125 -2.04 -6.38 12.55
CA PHE A 125 -3.12 -7.31 12.26
C PHE A 125 -4.42 -6.85 12.93
N SER A 126 -5.46 -6.62 12.14
CA SER A 126 -6.68 -5.92 12.57
C SER A 126 -7.47 -6.64 13.66
N MET A 127 -7.42 -7.98 13.69
CA MET A 127 -8.22 -8.77 14.64
C MET A 127 -7.52 -8.95 15.96
N ASP A 128 -6.20 -9.14 15.97
CA ASP A 128 -5.40 -9.45 17.15
C ASP A 128 -4.69 -8.21 17.69
N GLY A 129 -4.46 -7.20 16.85
CA GLY A 129 -3.82 -5.93 17.21
C GLY A 129 -2.31 -6.02 17.39
N ASP A 130 -1.72 -7.16 17.08
CA ASP A 130 -0.28 -7.37 17.16
C ASP A 130 0.45 -6.79 15.94
N ILE A 131 1.76 -6.61 16.12
CA ILE A 131 2.62 -5.93 15.14
C ILE A 131 3.58 -6.95 14.52
N ALA A 132 3.65 -7.00 13.19
CA ALA A 132 4.59 -7.84 12.47
C ALA A 132 6.05 -7.45 12.77
N PRO A 133 6.98 -8.40 12.86
CA PRO A 133 8.41 -8.13 13.06
C PRO A 133 9.08 -7.62 11.78
N LEU A 134 8.80 -6.36 11.39
CA LEU A 134 9.17 -5.78 10.10
C LEU A 134 10.68 -5.77 9.87
N ASP A 135 11.50 -5.56 10.90
CA ASP A 135 12.96 -5.63 10.82
C ASP A 135 13.44 -7.00 10.34
N SER A 136 12.81 -8.06 10.83
CA SER A 136 13.11 -9.44 10.47
C SER A 136 12.60 -9.79 9.09
N ILE A 137 11.40 -9.34 8.73
CA ILE A 137 10.83 -9.50 7.37
C ILE A 137 11.77 -8.85 6.34
N VAL A 138 12.20 -7.62 6.57
CA VAL A 138 13.12 -6.90 5.68
C VAL A 138 14.48 -7.59 5.58
N LYS A 139 15.04 -8.11 6.69
CA LYS A 139 16.28 -8.89 6.66
C LYS A 139 16.13 -10.14 5.81
N LEU A 140 15.01 -10.84 5.92
CA LEU A 140 14.74 -12.04 5.13
C LEU A 140 14.47 -11.69 3.66
N SER A 141 13.73 -10.64 3.36
CA SER A 141 13.49 -10.22 1.97
C SER A 141 14.80 -9.93 1.23
N LYS A 142 15.72 -9.19 1.84
CA LYS A 142 17.05 -8.92 1.28
C LYS A 142 17.89 -10.19 1.13
N LYS A 143 17.93 -11.05 2.17
CA LYS A 143 18.72 -12.30 2.16
C LYS A 143 18.29 -13.27 1.05
N TYR A 144 17.01 -13.30 0.72
CA TYR A 144 16.44 -14.24 -0.26
C TYR A 144 16.01 -13.56 -1.58
N GLU A 145 16.38 -12.30 -1.77
CA GLU A 145 16.07 -11.50 -2.97
C GLU A 145 14.56 -11.51 -3.27
N CYS A 146 13.76 -11.19 -2.25
CA CYS A 146 12.32 -11.08 -2.34
C CYS A 146 11.91 -9.61 -2.35
N ILE A 147 10.89 -9.28 -3.13
CA ILE A 147 10.17 -8.01 -3.00
C ILE A 147 9.42 -8.03 -1.66
N SER A 148 9.52 -6.97 -0.87
CA SER A 148 8.77 -6.79 0.36
C SER A 148 7.56 -5.88 0.13
N MET A 149 6.35 -6.35 0.42
CA MET A 149 5.14 -5.52 0.43
C MET A 149 4.50 -5.56 1.82
N ILE A 150 4.36 -4.38 2.41
CA ILE A 150 3.80 -4.22 3.77
C ILE A 150 2.53 -3.37 3.70
N ASP A 151 1.46 -3.92 4.27
CA ASP A 151 0.19 -3.21 4.46
C ASP A 151 0.21 -2.45 5.78
N GLU A 152 0.24 -1.14 5.72
CA GLU A 152 0.22 -0.24 6.85
C GLU A 152 -1.15 0.39 7.13
N ALA A 153 -2.22 -0.21 6.64
CA ALA A 153 -3.57 0.33 6.78
C ALA A 153 -3.97 0.61 8.24
N HIS A 154 -3.53 -0.20 9.19
CA HIS A 154 -3.78 -0.02 10.62
C HIS A 154 -2.69 0.73 11.38
N ALA A 155 -1.54 0.97 10.76
CA ALA A 155 -0.39 1.66 11.37
C ALA A 155 -0.31 3.15 10.97
N THR A 156 -0.70 3.49 9.73
CA THR A 156 -0.64 4.87 9.20
C THR A 156 -1.52 5.82 10.01
N GLY A 157 -0.93 6.88 10.53
CA GLY A 157 -1.56 7.87 11.39
C GLY A 157 -1.63 7.47 12.86
N ILE A 158 -1.07 6.31 13.25
CA ILE A 158 -1.14 5.74 14.60
C ILE A 158 0.26 5.46 15.17
N LEU A 159 1.13 4.81 14.40
CA LEU A 159 2.46 4.36 14.84
C LEU A 159 3.58 5.20 14.19
N GLY A 160 4.73 5.20 14.84
CA GLY A 160 5.89 6.00 14.46
C GLY A 160 5.85 7.41 15.04
N ASP A 161 7.00 8.06 15.16
CA ASP A 161 7.15 9.38 15.78
C ASP A 161 6.38 10.48 15.03
N THR A 162 6.29 10.36 13.70
CA THR A 162 5.51 11.27 12.85
C THR A 162 4.16 10.70 12.43
N GLY A 163 3.78 9.51 12.94
CA GLY A 163 2.57 8.80 12.52
C GLY A 163 2.69 8.15 11.14
N SER A 164 3.90 8.04 10.60
CA SER A 164 4.10 7.47 9.26
C SER A 164 3.85 5.97 9.20
N GLY A 165 3.85 5.27 10.34
CA GLY A 165 3.46 3.86 10.41
C GLY A 165 4.46 2.97 11.13
N ALA A 166 4.22 1.66 11.09
CA ALA A 166 5.08 0.68 11.75
C ALA A 166 6.48 0.62 11.12
N SER A 167 6.61 0.85 9.82
CA SER A 167 7.91 0.92 9.15
C SER A 167 8.80 2.03 9.72
N GLU A 168 8.23 3.16 10.11
CA GLU A 168 8.93 4.23 10.82
C GLU A 168 9.34 3.77 12.23
N MET A 169 8.42 3.18 12.99
CA MET A 169 8.68 2.67 14.33
C MET A 169 9.83 1.66 14.36
N PHE A 170 9.97 0.84 13.33
CA PHE A 170 11.08 -0.13 13.20
C PHE A 170 12.33 0.45 12.52
N GLY A 171 12.31 1.68 12.01
CA GLY A 171 13.43 2.27 11.27
C GLY A 171 13.78 1.54 9.99
N VAL A 172 12.77 1.06 9.26
CA VAL A 172 12.94 0.26 8.03
C VAL A 172 12.21 0.83 6.80
N GLN A 173 11.73 2.07 6.86
CA GLN A 173 10.98 2.71 5.77
C GLN A 173 11.70 2.65 4.43
N ASP A 174 13.00 2.95 4.42
CA ASP A 174 13.90 2.94 3.27
C ASP A 174 14.26 1.54 2.73
N LYS A 175 13.76 0.49 3.38
CA LYS A 175 14.11 -0.90 3.10
C LYS A 175 12.93 -1.74 2.63
N ILE A 176 11.72 -1.18 2.69
CA ILE A 176 10.49 -1.80 2.20
C ILE A 176 10.28 -1.36 0.75
N ASP A 177 10.09 -2.33 -0.15
CA ASP A 177 9.95 -2.02 -1.58
C ASP A 177 8.58 -1.45 -1.91
N ILE A 178 7.52 -1.94 -1.26
CA ILE A 178 6.13 -1.57 -1.50
C ILE A 178 5.44 -1.30 -0.17
N CYS A 179 5.15 -0.04 0.10
CA CYS A 179 4.33 0.37 1.23
C CYS A 179 2.88 0.61 0.76
N MET A 180 1.96 -0.20 1.24
CA MET A 180 0.53 -0.03 1.00
C MET A 180 -0.12 0.62 2.21
N GLY A 181 -1.14 1.44 2.01
CA GLY A 181 -1.96 1.96 3.09
C GLY A 181 -3.36 2.38 2.63
N THR A 182 -4.18 2.78 3.60
CA THR A 182 -5.53 3.26 3.34
C THR A 182 -5.73 4.69 3.83
N LEU A 183 -6.62 5.40 3.17
CA LEU A 183 -7.08 6.74 3.54
C LEU A 183 -8.39 6.71 4.35
N SER A 184 -8.95 5.52 4.58
CA SER A 184 -10.30 5.35 5.17
C SER A 184 -10.30 5.08 6.68
N LYS A 185 -9.15 4.94 7.31
CA LYS A 185 -9.02 4.68 8.76
C LYS A 185 -8.60 5.96 9.51
N ALA A 186 -7.41 6.03 10.07
CA ALA A 186 -6.95 7.21 10.83
C ALA A 186 -6.98 8.52 10.03
N ILE A 187 -6.77 8.46 8.71
CA ILE A 187 -6.88 9.63 7.82
C ILE A 187 -8.33 10.14 7.71
N GLY A 188 -9.34 9.28 7.92
CA GLY A 188 -10.75 9.69 8.00
C GLY A 188 -11.37 10.13 6.67
N SER A 189 -10.92 9.53 5.55
CA SER A 189 -11.42 9.80 4.20
C SER A 189 -11.84 8.50 3.49
N VAL A 190 -11.64 8.38 2.20
CA VAL A 190 -11.73 7.15 1.40
C VAL A 190 -10.55 7.06 0.46
N GLY A 191 -10.19 5.83 0.06
CA GLY A 191 -9.09 5.57 -0.85
C GLY A 191 -8.04 4.66 -0.24
N GLY A 192 -7.08 4.32 -1.09
CA GLY A 192 -5.86 3.62 -0.71
C GLY A 192 -4.69 4.17 -1.50
N TYR A 193 -3.49 3.77 -1.13
CA TYR A 193 -2.29 4.20 -1.83
C TYR A 193 -1.23 3.10 -1.82
N ILE A 194 -0.35 3.20 -2.81
CA ILE A 194 0.96 2.53 -2.80
C ILE A 194 2.03 3.62 -2.83
N ALA A 195 3.05 3.45 -2.00
CA ALA A 195 4.23 4.30 -1.97
C ALA A 195 5.49 3.43 -2.13
N GLY A 196 6.47 3.92 -2.88
CA GLY A 196 7.69 3.20 -3.20
C GLY A 196 8.59 3.96 -4.19
N SER A 197 9.38 3.24 -4.97
CA SER A 197 10.23 3.84 -5.99
C SER A 197 9.44 4.44 -7.15
N SER A 198 10.00 5.46 -7.81
CA SER A 198 9.37 6.05 -9.00
C SER A 198 9.11 5.02 -10.10
N ASP A 199 10.01 4.08 -10.32
CA ASP A 199 9.86 3.00 -11.30
C ASP A 199 8.67 2.09 -10.98
N LEU A 200 8.49 1.74 -9.69
CA LEU A 200 7.33 0.99 -9.24
C LEU A 200 6.03 1.74 -9.54
N ILE A 201 5.97 3.01 -9.17
CA ILE A 201 4.77 3.81 -9.34
C ILE A 201 4.43 4.00 -10.82
N ASP A 202 5.42 4.25 -11.65
CA ASP A 202 5.24 4.33 -13.11
C ASP A 202 4.76 2.99 -13.70
N TYR A 203 5.31 1.87 -13.25
CA TYR A 203 4.84 0.55 -13.65
C TYR A 203 3.36 0.34 -13.28
N LEU A 204 2.96 0.69 -12.06
CA LEU A 204 1.58 0.54 -11.59
C LEU A 204 0.60 1.42 -12.36
N LYS A 205 0.96 2.67 -12.70
CA LYS A 205 0.15 3.56 -13.56
C LYS A 205 -0.19 2.91 -14.90
N ASN A 206 0.71 2.07 -15.43
CA ASN A 206 0.57 1.44 -16.74
C ASN A 206 0.05 0.00 -16.69
N ARG A 207 0.00 -0.66 -15.53
CA ARG A 207 -0.32 -2.09 -15.42
C ARG A 207 -1.40 -2.43 -14.40
N ALA A 208 -1.59 -1.63 -13.36
CA ALA A 208 -2.57 -1.92 -12.33
C ALA A 208 -4.00 -1.70 -12.86
N ARG A 209 -4.72 -2.79 -13.15
CA ARG A 209 -6.07 -2.73 -13.73
C ARG A 209 -7.05 -1.99 -12.83
N SER A 210 -6.94 -2.13 -11.50
CA SER A 210 -7.77 -1.41 -10.53
C SER A 210 -7.46 0.09 -10.43
N PHE A 211 -6.40 0.57 -11.08
CA PHE A 211 -6.11 1.98 -11.29
C PHE A 211 -6.63 2.46 -12.65
N ILE A 212 -6.36 1.67 -13.69
CA ILE A 212 -6.65 2.05 -15.09
C ILE A 212 -8.15 2.10 -15.37
N PHE A 213 -8.90 1.13 -14.84
CA PHE A 213 -10.31 0.89 -15.18
C PHE A 213 -11.28 1.28 -14.07
N ASP A 214 -10.84 2.06 -13.10
CA ASP A 214 -11.65 2.54 -11.99
C ASP A 214 -11.83 4.07 -12.06
N THR A 215 -13.00 4.54 -11.61
CA THR A 215 -13.27 5.98 -11.50
C THR A 215 -12.45 6.57 -10.37
N SER A 216 -11.82 7.71 -10.63
CA SER A 216 -10.93 8.36 -9.67
C SER A 216 -11.67 8.96 -8.48
N LEU A 217 -10.95 9.18 -7.38
CA LEU A 217 -11.48 9.78 -6.15
C LEU A 217 -11.99 11.22 -6.38
N PRO A 218 -13.12 11.60 -5.76
CA PRO A 218 -13.64 12.95 -5.88
C PRO A 218 -12.82 13.97 -5.06
N ALA A 219 -12.92 15.24 -5.47
CA ALA A 219 -12.16 16.35 -4.88
C ALA A 219 -12.32 16.48 -3.36
N GLY A 220 -13.51 16.18 -2.83
CA GLY A 220 -13.77 16.17 -1.39
C GLY A 220 -12.90 15.16 -0.63
N ALA A 221 -12.83 13.92 -1.13
CA ALA A 221 -12.03 12.86 -0.53
C ALA A 221 -10.52 13.16 -0.59
N LEU A 222 -10.05 13.63 -1.75
CA LEU A 222 -8.64 14.04 -1.93
C LEU A 222 -8.26 15.16 -0.96
N THR A 223 -9.10 16.19 -0.85
CA THR A 223 -8.86 17.31 0.04
C THR A 223 -8.90 16.92 1.52
N ALA A 224 -9.83 16.02 1.90
CA ALA A 224 -9.87 15.48 3.26
C ALA A 224 -8.54 14.80 3.61
N SER A 225 -8.05 13.93 2.73
CA SER A 225 -6.80 13.19 2.90
C SER A 225 -5.60 14.12 2.99
N ILE A 226 -5.46 15.09 2.08
CA ILE A 226 -4.38 16.10 2.09
C ILE A 226 -4.37 16.87 3.43
N ARG A 227 -5.54 17.27 3.92
CA ARG A 227 -5.63 18.02 5.18
C ARG A 227 -5.37 17.16 6.40
N ALA A 228 -5.80 15.88 6.39
CA ALA A 228 -5.56 14.96 7.47
C ALA A 228 -4.07 14.64 7.64
N ILE A 229 -3.36 14.32 6.54
CA ILE A 229 -1.91 14.06 6.58
C ILE A 229 -1.19 15.26 7.22
N LYS A 230 -1.49 16.49 6.79
CA LYS A 230 -0.89 17.71 7.37
C LYS A 230 -1.25 17.99 8.84
N LEU A 231 -2.21 17.30 9.40
CA LEU A 231 -2.58 17.44 10.81
C LEU A 231 -1.92 16.36 11.68
N ILE A 232 -1.48 15.27 11.03
CA ILE A 232 -0.75 14.17 11.67
C ILE A 232 0.74 14.54 11.79
N GLU A 233 1.35 15.09 10.73
CA GLU A 233 2.70 15.68 10.75
C GLU A 233 2.81 16.86 11.75
#